data_d5e109b775ee03774ae2fef9083e3ee9
#
_entry.id   d5e109b775ee03774ae2fef9083e3ee9
#
_cell.length_a   1.000
_cell.length_b   1.000
_cell.length_c   1.000
_cell.angle_alpha   90.00
_cell.angle_beta   90.00
_cell.angle_gamma   90.00
#
_symmetry.space_group_name_H-M   'P 1'
#
loop_
_entity.id
_entity.type
_entity.pdbx_description
1 polymer ?
#
loop_
_entity_poly.entity_id
_entity_poly.type
_entity_poly.pdbx_seq_one_letter_code
_entity_poly.pdbx_strand_id
1 'polypeptide(L)'
;GLHYVIKQNDMPGHKVEFRLILRAGSILQTEKEGGVAHFLEHMAFNGTEHFPNKGIVEYLESLGVKYGFGINAFTGFDRTIYMFSIPTDRPEDLDRGLLILKDWLTGIQIRPEQVEREKGVILEEARGYDTGDPFYDVKVGGTRYSERMPLGTAEEIKSMTAEKLENFYRKWYVPELATIVVVGDLNVGEMEGKIKEVFGGVPAVKTTGYKEYPLEYTEKVAYQEMQDTLITRSALELILPKVTTVQSTYGDRLQKIKERLLVSAVNARFKAQGSRVSLSDNWYLSDKDHLVFSIDGEHGTEIKGKIVEVVSTLKQIREQGFCEPELARLKENAIKQLGKIYAVKSSEQWCEDFADLAISGERYVTDTLHNSWLASQIHEIESKELQALASEWFGRLSHVRAAYH
;
A
#
# COMPACT_ATOMS: atom_id res chain seq x y z
N GLY A 1 -7.08 -14.46 -16.17
CA GLY A 1 -7.94 -13.48 -16.85
C GLY A 1 -8.13 -12.24 -16.00
N LEU A 2 -8.95 -11.29 -16.46
CA LEU A 2 -9.29 -10.08 -15.71
C LEU A 2 -10.07 -10.44 -14.44
N HIS A 3 -9.67 -9.85 -13.31
CA HIS A 3 -10.38 -9.94 -12.05
C HIS A 3 -11.29 -8.72 -11.85
N TYR A 4 -12.42 -8.91 -11.16
CA TYR A 4 -13.26 -7.79 -10.77
C TYR A 4 -13.90 -8.00 -9.39
N VAL A 5 -14.16 -6.90 -8.70
CA VAL A 5 -14.88 -6.84 -7.43
C VAL A 5 -16.00 -5.81 -7.57
N ILE A 6 -17.22 -6.21 -7.22
CA ILE A 6 -18.38 -5.33 -7.22
C ILE A 6 -19.01 -5.35 -5.84
N LYS A 7 -19.29 -4.17 -5.30
CA LYS A 7 -19.96 -4.05 -4.02
C LYS A 7 -21.00 -2.94 -4.04
N GLN A 8 -22.23 -3.28 -3.68
CA GLN A 8 -23.23 -2.27 -3.40
C GLN A 8 -22.91 -1.57 -2.08
N ASN A 9 -22.93 -0.24 -2.08
CA ASN A 9 -22.73 0.60 -0.91
C ASN A 9 -23.37 1.99 -1.17
N ASP A 10 -24.21 2.45 -0.25
CA ASP A 10 -24.92 3.71 -0.37
C ASP A 10 -24.31 4.88 0.43
N MET A 11 -23.00 4.77 0.72
CA MET A 11 -22.28 5.77 1.52
C MET A 11 -21.07 6.35 0.76
N PRO A 12 -21.19 7.55 0.21
CA PRO A 12 -22.45 8.30 0.02
C PRO A 12 -23.33 7.68 -1.07
N GLY A 13 -24.65 7.87 -0.99
CA GLY A 13 -25.58 7.50 -2.06
C GLY A 13 -25.34 8.34 -3.33
N HIS A 14 -26.00 7.93 -4.43
CA HIS A 14 -25.94 8.58 -5.74
C HIS A 14 -24.53 8.70 -6.35
N LYS A 15 -23.62 7.80 -5.99
CA LYS A 15 -22.23 7.81 -6.46
C LYS A 15 -21.69 6.39 -6.58
N VAL A 16 -20.89 6.15 -7.61
CA VAL A 16 -20.13 4.91 -7.81
C VAL A 16 -18.65 5.26 -7.98
N GLU A 17 -17.81 4.54 -7.25
CA GLU A 17 -16.35 4.57 -7.32
C GLU A 17 -15.86 3.51 -8.29
N PHE A 18 -14.93 3.88 -9.16
CA PHE A 18 -14.28 3.01 -10.14
C PHE A 18 -12.79 2.97 -9.88
N ARG A 19 -12.19 1.78 -9.89
CA ARG A 19 -10.73 1.60 -9.82
C ARG A 19 -10.29 0.59 -10.88
N LEU A 20 -9.21 0.91 -11.59
CA LEU A 20 -8.39 -0.06 -12.31
C LEU A 20 -7.09 -0.22 -11.54
N ILE A 21 -6.84 -1.41 -11.04
CA ILE A 21 -5.67 -1.76 -10.26
C ILE A 21 -4.80 -2.66 -11.13
N LEU A 22 -3.59 -2.23 -11.40
CA LEU A 22 -2.60 -2.98 -12.15
C LEU A 22 -1.47 -3.40 -11.21
N ARG A 23 -1.18 -4.68 -11.15
CA ARG A 23 0.01 -5.21 -10.44
C ARG A 23 1.26 -4.97 -11.29
N ALA A 24 1.44 -3.74 -11.70
CA ALA A 24 2.53 -3.27 -12.53
C ALA A 24 2.95 -1.88 -12.07
N GLY A 25 4.15 -1.76 -11.58
CA GLY A 25 4.74 -0.51 -11.10
C GLY A 25 6.23 -0.45 -11.44
N SER A 26 6.93 0.45 -10.81
CA SER A 26 8.32 0.75 -11.14
C SER A 26 9.30 -0.40 -10.89
N ILE A 27 8.98 -1.33 -9.99
CA ILE A 27 9.84 -2.48 -9.69
C ILE A 27 10.04 -3.43 -10.90
N LEU A 28 9.08 -3.42 -11.85
CA LEU A 28 9.14 -4.20 -13.07
C LEU A 28 10.03 -3.57 -14.15
N GLN A 29 10.43 -2.33 -13.98
CA GLN A 29 11.30 -1.60 -14.90
C GLN A 29 12.68 -2.25 -15.00
N THR A 30 13.25 -2.23 -16.18
CA THR A 30 14.66 -2.53 -16.40
C THR A 30 15.52 -1.30 -16.04
N GLU A 31 16.85 -1.45 -16.03
CA GLU A 31 17.78 -0.35 -15.78
C GLU A 31 17.68 0.79 -16.82
N LYS A 32 17.11 0.51 -18.00
CA LYS A 32 16.95 1.49 -19.09
C LYS A 32 15.56 2.13 -19.13
N GLU A 33 14.67 1.73 -18.24
CA GLU A 33 13.25 2.12 -18.21
C GLU A 33 12.89 2.94 -16.96
N GLY A 34 13.86 3.57 -16.30
CA GLY A 34 13.58 4.36 -15.11
C GLY A 34 12.49 5.41 -15.35
N GLY A 35 11.50 5.47 -14.44
CA GLY A 35 10.36 6.38 -14.50
C GLY A 35 9.27 6.02 -15.52
N VAL A 36 9.40 4.91 -16.30
CA VAL A 36 8.45 4.58 -17.37
C VAL A 36 7.04 4.27 -16.85
N ALA A 37 6.92 3.64 -15.67
CA ALA A 37 5.62 3.28 -15.11
C ALA A 37 4.82 4.53 -14.74
N HIS A 38 5.42 5.49 -14.06
CA HIS A 38 4.81 6.76 -13.69
C HIS A 38 4.53 7.63 -14.91
N PHE A 39 5.47 7.70 -15.84
CA PHE A 39 5.26 8.43 -17.09
C PHE A 39 4.06 7.88 -17.88
N LEU A 40 3.89 6.56 -17.92
CA LEU A 40 2.75 5.92 -18.59
C LEU A 40 1.43 6.26 -17.88
N GLU A 41 1.43 6.41 -16.56
CA GLU A 41 0.28 6.88 -15.80
C GLU A 41 -0.19 8.26 -16.31
N HIS A 42 0.73 9.21 -16.48
CA HIS A 42 0.42 10.52 -17.06
C HIS A 42 -0.14 10.42 -18.49
N MET A 43 0.43 9.53 -19.30
CA MET A 43 -0.06 9.33 -20.69
C MET A 43 -1.50 8.82 -20.74
N ALA A 44 -1.97 8.09 -19.72
CA ALA A 44 -3.35 7.62 -19.64
C ALA A 44 -4.39 8.76 -19.61
N PHE A 45 -3.99 9.95 -19.18
CA PHE A 45 -4.83 11.17 -19.17
C PHE A 45 -4.63 12.04 -20.40
N ASN A 46 -3.65 11.74 -21.24
CA ASN A 46 -3.33 12.49 -22.46
C ASN A 46 -4.05 11.98 -23.71
N GLY A 47 -4.81 10.89 -23.62
CA GLY A 47 -5.68 10.38 -24.65
C GLY A 47 -5.73 8.87 -24.74
N THR A 48 -6.90 8.38 -25.05
CA THR A 48 -7.19 6.96 -25.26
C THR A 48 -7.97 6.75 -26.56
N GLU A 49 -8.28 5.49 -26.90
CA GLU A 49 -8.97 5.13 -28.13
C GLU A 49 -10.31 5.86 -28.28
N HIS A 50 -11.14 5.87 -27.22
CA HIS A 50 -12.48 6.47 -27.26
C HIS A 50 -12.53 7.88 -26.67
N PHE A 51 -11.49 8.31 -25.98
CA PHE A 51 -11.39 9.65 -25.35
C PHE A 51 -10.06 10.31 -25.80
N PRO A 52 -10.02 10.90 -27.01
CA PRO A 52 -8.80 11.51 -27.53
C PRO A 52 -8.41 12.75 -26.69
N ASN A 53 -7.13 13.03 -26.64
CA ASN A 53 -6.55 14.12 -25.88
C ASN A 53 -6.91 14.01 -24.39
N LYS A 54 -7.39 15.10 -23.77
CA LYS A 54 -7.83 15.13 -22.38
C LYS A 54 -9.31 14.71 -22.20
N GLY A 55 -9.85 13.96 -23.15
CA GLY A 55 -11.28 13.65 -23.22
C GLY A 55 -11.84 12.92 -22.00
N ILE A 56 -11.03 12.08 -21.30
CA ILE A 56 -11.45 11.46 -20.04
C ILE A 56 -11.65 12.51 -18.95
N VAL A 57 -10.68 13.41 -18.77
CA VAL A 57 -10.74 14.48 -17.76
C VAL A 57 -11.91 15.42 -18.07
N GLU A 58 -12.01 15.90 -19.31
CA GLU A 58 -13.09 16.80 -19.76
C GLU A 58 -14.47 16.16 -19.56
N TYR A 59 -14.61 14.86 -19.86
CA TYR A 59 -15.87 14.15 -19.65
C TYR A 59 -16.23 14.07 -18.16
N LEU A 60 -15.29 13.62 -17.30
CA LEU A 60 -15.55 13.48 -15.86
C LEU A 60 -15.79 14.86 -15.21
N GLU A 61 -15.07 15.89 -15.61
CA GLU A 61 -15.32 17.27 -15.16
C GLU A 61 -16.72 17.78 -15.58
N SER A 62 -17.22 17.38 -16.75
CA SER A 62 -18.59 17.71 -17.20
C SER A 62 -19.68 17.09 -16.30
N LEU A 63 -19.35 16.03 -15.56
CA LEU A 63 -20.19 15.40 -14.54
C LEU A 63 -20.01 16.05 -13.14
N GLY A 64 -19.21 17.11 -13.02
CA GLY A 64 -18.91 17.77 -11.76
C GLY A 64 -17.79 17.10 -10.95
N VAL A 65 -17.09 16.14 -11.50
CA VAL A 65 -15.98 15.43 -10.85
C VAL A 65 -14.71 16.24 -11.06
N LYS A 66 -14.02 16.63 -9.98
CA LYS A 66 -12.83 17.48 -10.07
C LYS A 66 -11.55 16.66 -10.11
N TYR A 67 -10.62 17.03 -10.99
CA TYR A 67 -9.27 16.46 -11.03
C TYR A 67 -8.56 16.65 -9.67
N GLY A 68 -7.83 15.64 -9.23
CA GLY A 68 -7.14 15.63 -7.93
C GLY A 68 -8.02 15.21 -6.73
N PHE A 69 -9.35 15.32 -6.83
CA PHE A 69 -10.28 14.91 -5.76
C PHE A 69 -11.15 13.71 -6.14
N GLY A 70 -11.71 13.70 -7.34
CA GLY A 70 -12.61 12.65 -7.81
C GLY A 70 -12.06 11.91 -9.04
N ILE A 71 -10.96 12.38 -9.61
CA ILE A 71 -10.17 11.73 -10.67
C ILE A 71 -8.73 11.78 -10.21
N ASN A 72 -8.09 10.63 -10.11
CA ASN A 72 -6.69 10.56 -9.71
C ASN A 72 -6.06 9.26 -10.23
N ALA A 73 -4.74 9.17 -10.12
CA ALA A 73 -3.99 7.93 -10.29
C ALA A 73 -2.80 7.91 -9.34
N PHE A 74 -2.20 6.76 -9.18
CA PHE A 74 -1.05 6.56 -8.33
C PHE A 74 -0.18 5.45 -8.90
N THR A 75 1.11 5.72 -9.02
CA THR A 75 2.13 4.74 -9.38
C THR A 75 3.06 4.48 -8.20
N GLY A 76 3.06 3.24 -7.73
CA GLY A 76 4.00 2.75 -6.72
C GLY A 76 5.07 1.84 -7.32
N PHE A 77 5.76 1.12 -6.46
CA PHE A 77 6.73 0.12 -6.89
C PHE A 77 6.09 -1.10 -7.55
N ASP A 78 5.03 -1.62 -6.97
CA ASP A 78 4.38 -2.88 -7.35
C ASP A 78 3.05 -2.70 -8.07
N ARG A 79 2.56 -1.46 -8.18
CA ARG A 79 1.21 -1.16 -8.68
C ARG A 79 1.10 0.16 -9.40
N THR A 80 0.10 0.23 -10.29
CA THR A 80 -0.48 1.48 -10.78
C THR A 80 -1.99 1.40 -10.58
N ILE A 81 -2.59 2.42 -9.98
CA ILE A 81 -4.02 2.47 -9.68
C ILE A 81 -4.60 3.73 -10.32
N TYR A 82 -5.60 3.54 -11.18
CA TYR A 82 -6.42 4.62 -11.73
C TYR A 82 -7.75 4.65 -11.00
N MET A 83 -8.23 5.84 -10.67
CA MET A 83 -9.41 6.00 -9.85
C MET A 83 -10.25 7.20 -10.27
N PHE A 84 -11.55 7.02 -10.26
CA PHE A 84 -12.52 8.09 -10.41
C PHE A 84 -13.87 7.69 -9.83
N SER A 85 -14.74 8.69 -9.72
CA SER A 85 -16.12 8.49 -9.26
C SER A 85 -17.10 9.10 -10.26
N ILE A 86 -18.29 8.50 -10.35
CA ILE A 86 -19.36 8.96 -11.24
C ILE A 86 -20.66 9.08 -10.42
N PRO A 87 -21.44 10.20 -10.59
CA PRO A 87 -22.81 10.27 -10.09
C PRO A 87 -23.72 9.23 -10.78
N THR A 88 -24.73 8.72 -10.07
CA THR A 88 -25.64 7.70 -10.61
C THR A 88 -26.91 8.27 -11.26
N ASP A 89 -26.94 9.57 -11.49
CA ASP A 89 -28.13 10.26 -12.03
C ASP A 89 -28.50 9.78 -13.46
N ARG A 90 -27.50 9.33 -14.20
CA ARG A 90 -27.66 8.84 -15.58
C ARG A 90 -27.00 7.48 -15.74
N PRO A 91 -27.77 6.42 -16.08
CA PRO A 91 -27.22 5.06 -16.23
C PRO A 91 -26.13 4.94 -17.30
N GLU A 92 -26.19 5.74 -18.37
CA GLU A 92 -25.19 5.76 -19.45
C GLU A 92 -23.80 6.22 -18.99
N ASP A 93 -23.73 7.00 -17.91
CA ASP A 93 -22.43 7.44 -17.38
C ASP A 93 -21.66 6.28 -16.74
N LEU A 94 -22.37 5.29 -16.17
CA LEU A 94 -21.74 4.07 -15.65
C LEU A 94 -21.12 3.23 -16.78
N ASP A 95 -21.78 3.15 -17.95
CA ASP A 95 -21.26 2.46 -19.13
C ASP A 95 -19.99 3.14 -19.65
N ARG A 96 -20.00 4.48 -19.67
CA ARG A 96 -18.79 5.27 -19.99
C ARG A 96 -17.70 5.10 -18.99
N GLY A 97 -18.03 4.99 -17.70
CA GLY A 97 -17.06 4.66 -16.65
C GLY A 97 -16.33 3.35 -16.90
N LEU A 98 -17.07 2.30 -17.26
CA LEU A 98 -16.46 1.02 -17.64
C LEU A 98 -15.61 1.13 -18.90
N LEU A 99 -16.04 1.94 -19.88
CA LEU A 99 -15.25 2.19 -21.11
C LEU A 99 -13.94 2.93 -20.79
N ILE A 100 -13.93 3.87 -19.86
CA ILE A 100 -12.70 4.53 -19.38
C ILE A 100 -11.73 3.50 -18.79
N LEU A 101 -12.20 2.61 -17.91
CA LEU A 101 -11.34 1.55 -17.35
C LEU A 101 -10.78 0.62 -18.45
N LYS A 102 -11.59 0.27 -19.45
CA LYS A 102 -11.15 -0.53 -20.59
C LYS A 102 -10.09 0.20 -21.41
N ASP A 103 -10.31 1.48 -21.69
CA ASP A 103 -9.38 2.30 -22.43
C ASP A 103 -8.03 2.47 -21.71
N TRP A 104 -8.04 2.63 -20.41
CA TRP A 104 -6.79 2.62 -19.64
C TRP A 104 -6.07 1.28 -19.71
N LEU A 105 -6.80 0.17 -19.71
CA LEU A 105 -6.19 -1.16 -19.81
C LEU A 105 -5.66 -1.47 -21.22
N THR A 106 -6.37 -1.06 -22.29
CA THR A 106 -6.10 -1.55 -23.65
C THR A 106 -5.98 -0.47 -24.72
N GLY A 107 -6.28 0.78 -24.42
CA GLY A 107 -6.48 1.84 -25.42
C GLY A 107 -5.69 3.14 -25.18
N ILE A 108 -4.69 3.17 -24.29
CA ILE A 108 -3.84 4.37 -24.09
C ILE A 108 -3.10 4.70 -25.37
N GLN A 109 -3.22 5.95 -25.84
CA GLN A 109 -2.54 6.46 -27.01
C GLN A 109 -1.23 7.14 -26.61
N ILE A 110 -0.11 6.57 -27.06
CA ILE A 110 1.23 7.08 -26.74
C ILE A 110 1.79 7.81 -27.96
N ARG A 111 1.47 9.10 -28.09
CA ARG A 111 1.91 9.93 -29.22
C ARG A 111 3.23 10.62 -28.89
N PRO A 112 4.25 10.58 -29.77
CA PRO A 112 5.56 11.17 -29.51
C PRO A 112 5.51 12.65 -29.08
N GLU A 113 4.65 13.44 -29.72
CA GLU A 113 4.50 14.86 -29.40
C GLU A 113 3.89 15.13 -28.01
N GLN A 114 3.04 14.20 -27.52
CA GLN A 114 2.49 14.28 -26.16
C GLN A 114 3.54 13.85 -25.14
N VAL A 115 4.33 12.81 -25.45
CA VAL A 115 5.47 12.39 -24.60
C VAL A 115 6.44 13.55 -24.39
N GLU A 116 6.81 14.27 -25.46
CA GLU A 116 7.73 15.42 -25.33
C GLU A 116 7.16 16.56 -24.46
N ARG A 117 5.86 16.82 -24.53
CA ARG A 117 5.20 17.82 -23.69
C ARG A 117 5.16 17.38 -22.21
N GLU A 118 4.87 16.09 -21.98
CA GLU A 118 4.68 15.56 -20.63
C GLU A 118 5.99 15.50 -19.84
N LYS A 119 7.16 15.39 -20.52
CA LYS A 119 8.48 15.51 -19.85
C LYS A 119 8.58 16.75 -18.98
N GLY A 120 8.08 17.90 -19.47
CA GLY A 120 8.11 19.16 -18.71
C GLY A 120 7.26 19.11 -17.45
N VAL A 121 6.09 18.50 -17.53
CA VAL A 121 5.16 18.35 -16.38
C VAL A 121 5.79 17.46 -15.32
N ILE A 122 6.29 16.29 -15.69
CA ILE A 122 6.89 15.32 -14.76
C ILE A 122 8.20 15.87 -14.16
N LEU A 123 9.01 16.62 -14.94
CA LEU A 123 10.20 17.28 -14.40
C LEU A 123 9.85 18.37 -13.37
N GLU A 124 8.72 19.05 -13.51
CA GLU A 124 8.28 20.04 -12.53
C GLU A 124 7.76 19.35 -11.26
N GLU A 125 7.02 18.25 -11.41
CA GLU A 125 6.62 17.41 -10.28
C GLU A 125 7.85 16.88 -9.51
N ALA A 126 8.86 16.42 -10.24
CA ALA A 126 10.11 15.90 -9.67
C ALA A 126 10.86 16.94 -8.82
N ARG A 127 10.74 18.22 -9.12
CA ARG A 127 11.36 19.28 -8.30
C ARG A 127 10.72 19.47 -6.93
N GLY A 128 9.42 19.17 -6.85
CA GLY A 128 8.65 19.26 -5.60
C GLY A 128 8.55 17.93 -4.87
N TYR A 129 9.09 16.86 -5.47
CA TYR A 129 8.94 15.52 -4.89
C TYR A 129 9.83 15.35 -3.67
N ASP A 130 9.18 15.07 -2.56
CA ASP A 130 9.80 14.60 -1.32
C ASP A 130 9.20 13.23 -0.99
N THR A 131 10.01 12.27 -0.62
CA THR A 131 9.52 10.95 -0.15
C THR A 131 8.63 11.07 1.08
N GLY A 132 8.66 12.20 1.77
CA GLY A 132 8.00 12.39 3.06
C GLY A 132 8.64 11.58 4.19
N ASP A 133 9.68 10.80 3.87
CA ASP A 133 10.43 9.98 4.80
C ASP A 133 11.92 10.34 4.73
N PRO A 134 12.43 11.14 5.66
CA PRO A 134 13.83 11.56 5.67
C PRO A 134 14.81 10.38 5.80
N PHE A 135 14.32 9.22 6.21
CA PHE A 135 15.11 8.01 6.38
C PHE A 135 14.85 6.95 5.32
N TYR A 136 14.33 7.39 4.17
CA TYR A 136 14.05 6.47 3.06
C TYR A 136 15.28 5.65 2.67
N ASP A 137 16.44 6.28 2.57
CA ASP A 137 17.68 5.60 2.15
C ASP A 137 18.07 4.49 3.11
N VAL A 138 17.95 4.67 4.42
CA VAL A 138 18.26 3.61 5.37
C VAL A 138 17.24 2.48 5.31
N LYS A 139 16.00 2.77 4.90
CA LYS A 139 14.91 1.79 4.80
C LYS A 139 14.96 0.95 3.54
N VAL A 140 15.46 1.48 2.42
CA VAL A 140 15.51 0.77 1.12
C VAL A 140 16.89 0.74 0.48
N GLY A 141 17.86 1.48 0.99
CA GLY A 141 19.20 1.58 0.40
C GLY A 141 19.86 0.23 0.20
N GLY A 142 20.55 0.06 -0.93
CA GLY A 142 21.18 -1.17 -1.34
C GLY A 142 20.22 -2.27 -1.79
N THR A 143 18.95 -1.94 -2.02
CA THR A 143 17.96 -2.86 -2.58
C THR A 143 17.57 -2.47 -4.00
N ARG A 144 16.92 -3.36 -4.74
CA ARG A 144 16.34 -3.06 -6.05
C ARG A 144 15.37 -1.87 -6.01
N TYR A 145 14.68 -1.68 -4.89
CA TYR A 145 13.69 -0.62 -4.71
C TYR A 145 14.33 0.77 -4.72
N SER A 146 15.52 0.95 -4.13
CA SER A 146 16.24 2.23 -4.19
C SER A 146 16.68 2.62 -5.61
N GLU A 147 16.82 1.64 -6.51
CA GLU A 147 17.20 1.85 -7.91
C GLU A 147 16.00 2.00 -8.85
N ARG A 148 14.78 1.82 -8.35
CA ARG A 148 13.54 1.78 -9.15
C ARG A 148 12.49 2.72 -8.62
N MET A 149 12.90 3.93 -8.21
CA MET A 149 11.97 4.97 -7.77
C MET A 149 10.88 5.19 -8.82
N PRO A 150 9.59 5.24 -8.42
CA PRO A 150 8.48 5.38 -9.38
C PRO A 150 8.64 6.58 -10.31
N LEU A 151 9.02 7.73 -9.79
CA LEU A 151 9.19 8.95 -10.54
C LEU A 151 10.37 8.91 -11.52
N GLY A 152 11.41 8.12 -11.19
CA GLY A 152 12.68 8.12 -11.92
C GLY A 152 13.52 9.36 -11.67
N THR A 153 14.68 9.43 -12.33
CA THR A 153 15.60 10.56 -12.29
C THR A 153 15.28 11.58 -13.40
N ALA A 154 15.78 12.80 -13.26
CA ALA A 154 15.60 13.84 -14.29
C ALA A 154 16.20 13.43 -15.66
N GLU A 155 17.30 12.68 -15.65
CA GLU A 155 17.93 12.14 -16.86
C GLU A 155 17.06 11.08 -17.53
N GLU A 156 16.47 10.18 -16.74
CA GLU A 156 15.56 9.14 -17.23
C GLU A 156 14.30 9.77 -17.84
N ILE A 157 13.69 10.75 -17.15
CA ILE A 157 12.52 11.47 -17.66
C ILE A 157 12.84 12.16 -19.00
N LYS A 158 13.98 12.88 -19.09
CA LYS A 158 14.39 13.53 -20.35
C LYS A 158 14.63 12.53 -21.49
N SER A 159 15.12 11.32 -21.16
CA SER A 159 15.42 10.27 -22.13
C SER A 159 14.19 9.42 -22.52
N MET A 160 13.02 9.69 -21.96
CA MET A 160 11.81 8.92 -22.22
C MET A 160 11.40 9.02 -23.68
N THR A 161 10.93 7.91 -24.25
CA THR A 161 10.45 7.83 -25.62
C THR A 161 9.11 7.11 -25.69
N ALA A 162 8.34 7.37 -26.74
CA ALA A 162 7.09 6.66 -26.98
C ALA A 162 7.30 5.14 -27.04
N GLU A 163 8.39 4.69 -27.67
CA GLU A 163 8.73 3.27 -27.78
C GLU A 163 8.93 2.58 -26.43
N LYS A 164 9.65 3.23 -25.47
CA LYS A 164 9.82 2.71 -24.12
C LYS A 164 8.47 2.55 -23.42
N LEU A 165 7.61 3.56 -23.51
CA LEU A 165 6.27 3.57 -22.91
C LEU A 165 5.39 2.48 -23.53
N GLU A 166 5.35 2.37 -24.86
CA GLU A 166 4.59 1.34 -25.57
C GLU A 166 5.06 -0.08 -25.21
N ASN A 167 6.37 -0.29 -25.07
CA ASN A 167 6.93 -1.58 -24.69
C ASN A 167 6.50 -1.98 -23.27
N PHE A 168 6.56 -1.04 -22.32
CA PHE A 168 6.10 -1.26 -20.95
C PHE A 168 4.58 -1.50 -20.91
N TYR A 169 3.80 -0.68 -21.62
CA TYR A 169 2.36 -0.81 -21.72
C TYR A 169 1.93 -2.18 -22.24
N ARG A 170 2.41 -2.57 -23.43
CA ARG A 170 2.09 -3.87 -24.04
C ARG A 170 2.49 -5.07 -23.18
N LYS A 171 3.55 -4.93 -22.39
CA LYS A 171 4.06 -6.03 -21.56
C LYS A 171 3.29 -6.21 -20.27
N TRP A 172 2.88 -5.11 -19.65
CA TRP A 172 2.40 -5.14 -18.27
C TRP A 172 0.94 -4.75 -18.08
N TYR A 173 0.33 -4.01 -19.02
CA TYR A 173 -1.09 -3.68 -18.97
C TYR A 173 -1.91 -4.79 -19.61
N VAL A 174 -2.01 -5.89 -18.89
CA VAL A 174 -2.67 -7.12 -19.37
C VAL A 174 -3.73 -7.58 -18.35
N PRO A 175 -4.81 -8.23 -18.82
CA PRO A 175 -5.92 -8.65 -17.97
C PRO A 175 -5.50 -9.53 -16.78
N GLU A 176 -4.44 -10.32 -16.90
CA GLU A 176 -3.95 -11.19 -15.82
C GLU A 176 -3.40 -10.39 -14.61
N LEU A 177 -2.88 -9.19 -14.85
CA LEU A 177 -2.35 -8.29 -13.82
C LEU A 177 -3.36 -7.23 -13.39
N ALA A 178 -4.55 -7.21 -13.99
CA ALA A 178 -5.55 -6.18 -13.76
C ALA A 178 -6.69 -6.67 -12.85
N THR A 179 -7.12 -5.79 -11.96
CA THR A 179 -8.35 -5.95 -11.17
C THR A 179 -9.19 -4.69 -11.31
N ILE A 180 -10.47 -4.87 -11.63
CA ILE A 180 -11.47 -3.80 -11.64
C ILE A 180 -12.20 -3.83 -10.30
N VAL A 181 -12.33 -2.67 -9.66
CA VAL A 181 -13.15 -2.50 -8.46
C VAL A 181 -14.23 -1.46 -8.74
N VAL A 182 -15.49 -1.83 -8.48
CA VAL A 182 -16.65 -0.94 -8.64
C VAL A 182 -17.49 -1.01 -7.36
N VAL A 183 -17.56 0.10 -6.64
CA VAL A 183 -18.28 0.18 -5.36
C VAL A 183 -19.17 1.41 -5.34
N GLY A 184 -20.42 1.26 -4.94
CA GLY A 184 -21.30 2.41 -4.77
C GLY A 184 -22.78 2.06 -4.84
N ASP A 185 -23.58 3.09 -5.11
CA ASP A 185 -25.03 2.99 -5.27
C ASP A 185 -25.36 2.37 -6.63
N LEU A 186 -25.34 1.05 -6.70
CA LEU A 186 -25.51 0.27 -7.92
C LEU A 186 -26.18 -1.08 -7.66
N ASN A 187 -26.74 -1.67 -8.72
CA ASN A 187 -27.16 -3.06 -8.72
C ASN A 187 -26.01 -3.96 -9.15
N VAL A 188 -25.63 -4.92 -8.28
CA VAL A 188 -24.48 -5.81 -8.49
C VAL A 188 -24.65 -6.66 -9.74
N GLY A 189 -25.86 -7.24 -9.96
CA GLY A 189 -26.09 -8.12 -11.11
C GLY A 189 -26.06 -7.39 -12.45
N GLU A 190 -26.61 -6.18 -12.50
CA GLU A 190 -26.57 -5.33 -13.70
C GLU A 190 -25.13 -4.89 -14.00
N MET A 191 -24.39 -4.46 -12.97
CA MET A 191 -23.00 -4.04 -13.13
C MET A 191 -22.11 -5.19 -13.57
N GLU A 192 -22.32 -6.40 -13.05
CA GLU A 192 -21.61 -7.60 -13.51
C GLU A 192 -21.87 -7.89 -14.99
N GLY A 193 -23.13 -7.77 -15.43
CA GLY A 193 -23.51 -7.91 -16.83
C GLY A 193 -22.75 -6.91 -17.71
N LYS A 194 -22.71 -5.64 -17.33
CA LYS A 194 -22.00 -4.56 -18.04
C LYS A 194 -20.49 -4.82 -18.10
N ILE A 195 -19.86 -5.24 -17.00
CA ILE A 195 -18.44 -5.58 -16.97
C ILE A 195 -18.14 -6.73 -17.97
N LYS A 196 -18.96 -7.77 -17.95
CA LYS A 196 -18.80 -8.91 -18.89
C LYS A 196 -18.96 -8.49 -20.36
N GLU A 197 -19.88 -7.58 -20.66
CA GLU A 197 -20.09 -7.04 -22.00
C GLU A 197 -18.88 -6.20 -22.45
N VAL A 198 -18.43 -5.25 -21.63
CA VAL A 198 -17.34 -4.31 -21.98
C VAL A 198 -16.00 -5.01 -22.09
N PHE A 199 -15.71 -5.95 -21.18
CA PHE A 199 -14.38 -6.61 -21.11
C PHE A 199 -14.35 -8.00 -21.72
N GLY A 200 -15.50 -8.60 -22.07
CA GLY A 200 -15.56 -9.96 -22.61
C GLY A 200 -14.80 -10.16 -23.92
N GLY A 201 -14.60 -9.10 -24.70
CA GLY A 201 -13.78 -9.10 -25.92
C GLY A 201 -12.29 -8.84 -25.70
N VAL A 202 -11.85 -8.53 -24.49
CA VAL A 202 -10.42 -8.27 -24.20
C VAL A 202 -9.66 -9.60 -24.21
N PRO A 203 -8.63 -9.76 -25.08
CA PRO A 203 -7.91 -11.01 -25.19
C PRO A 203 -7.20 -11.38 -23.88
N ALA A 204 -7.30 -12.64 -23.49
CA ALA A 204 -6.53 -13.18 -22.38
C ALA A 204 -5.06 -13.29 -22.80
N VAL A 205 -4.25 -12.36 -22.35
CA VAL A 205 -2.80 -12.36 -22.55
C VAL A 205 -2.13 -12.88 -21.30
N LYS A 206 -1.32 -13.94 -21.44
CA LYS A 206 -0.48 -14.42 -20.34
C LYS A 206 0.76 -13.55 -20.22
N THR A 207 1.02 -13.12 -19.00
CA THR A 207 2.23 -12.36 -18.69
C THR A 207 3.46 -13.25 -18.80
N THR A 208 4.47 -12.80 -19.54
CA THR A 208 5.78 -13.46 -19.57
C THR A 208 6.80 -12.65 -18.78
N GLY A 209 7.48 -13.29 -17.83
CA GLY A 209 8.54 -12.67 -17.06
C GLY A 209 8.06 -11.82 -15.87
N TYR A 210 6.76 -11.87 -15.53
CA TYR A 210 6.29 -11.30 -14.27
C TYR A 210 6.87 -12.10 -13.09
N LYS A 211 7.40 -11.40 -12.14
CA LYS A 211 7.79 -11.96 -10.85
C LYS A 211 7.66 -10.90 -9.77
N GLU A 212 7.41 -11.35 -8.59
CA GLU A 212 7.49 -10.52 -7.40
C GLU A 212 8.96 -10.35 -7.00
N TYR A 213 9.29 -9.18 -6.52
CA TYR A 213 10.64 -8.87 -6.04
C TYR A 213 10.56 -8.65 -4.53
N PRO A 214 11.08 -9.61 -3.72
CA PRO A 214 11.14 -9.40 -2.27
C PRO A 214 12.07 -8.24 -1.93
N LEU A 215 11.81 -7.58 -0.81
CA LEU A 215 12.69 -6.55 -0.29
C LEU A 215 13.90 -7.22 0.38
N GLU A 216 14.98 -7.37 -0.37
CA GLU A 216 16.21 -8.02 0.07
C GLU A 216 17.26 -6.97 0.40
N TYR A 217 17.79 -7.02 1.61
CA TYR A 217 18.84 -6.14 2.07
C TYR A 217 20.22 -6.80 1.87
N THR A 218 21.14 -6.10 1.22
CA THR A 218 22.52 -6.54 1.07
C THR A 218 23.30 -6.43 2.38
N GLU A 219 22.97 -5.44 3.22
CA GLU A 219 23.58 -5.20 4.51
C GLU A 219 22.64 -5.55 5.65
N LYS A 220 23.16 -6.27 6.65
CA LYS A 220 22.38 -6.65 7.85
C LYS A 220 22.13 -5.47 8.77
N VAL A 221 23.07 -4.54 8.83
CA VAL A 221 23.02 -3.34 9.67
C VAL A 221 23.24 -2.12 8.79
N ALA A 222 22.39 -1.13 8.93
CA ALA A 222 22.55 0.17 8.30
C ALA A 222 22.31 1.28 9.33
N TYR A 223 22.98 2.39 9.14
CA TYR A 223 22.82 3.58 9.98
C TYR A 223 22.80 4.82 9.10
N GLN A 224 21.88 5.71 9.40
CA GLN A 224 21.79 7.03 8.77
C GLN A 224 21.62 8.07 9.88
N GLU A 225 22.37 9.13 9.78
CA GLU A 225 22.23 10.32 10.64
C GLU A 225 21.91 11.52 9.78
N MET A 226 20.95 12.30 10.21
CA MET A 226 20.58 13.56 9.60
C MET A 226 20.67 14.66 10.65
N GLN A 227 21.26 15.79 10.29
CA GLN A 227 21.29 16.98 11.13
C GLN A 227 20.57 18.11 10.38
N ASP A 228 19.55 18.65 11.02
CA ASP A 228 18.83 19.81 10.51
C ASP A 228 18.71 20.84 11.64
N THR A 229 19.10 22.07 11.34
CA THR A 229 19.04 23.19 12.28
C THR A 229 17.62 23.57 12.70
N LEU A 230 16.62 23.12 11.96
CA LEU A 230 15.19 23.33 12.26
C LEU A 230 14.64 22.29 13.22
N ILE A 231 15.34 21.18 13.42
CA ILE A 231 14.92 20.10 14.34
C ILE A 231 15.35 20.46 15.74
N THR A 232 14.38 20.60 16.64
CA THR A 232 14.59 20.99 18.04
C THR A 232 14.65 19.81 19.01
N ARG A 233 14.41 18.59 18.52
CA ARG A 233 14.44 17.35 19.34
C ARG A 233 15.16 16.27 18.58
N SER A 234 15.90 15.46 19.31
CA SER A 234 16.50 14.27 18.74
C SER A 234 15.50 13.10 18.71
N ALA A 235 15.51 12.35 17.66
CA ALA A 235 14.73 11.10 17.56
C ALA A 235 15.61 9.99 16.96
N LEU A 236 15.34 8.76 17.40
CA LEU A 236 15.97 7.56 16.87
C LEU A 236 14.89 6.56 16.47
N GLU A 237 14.93 6.11 15.25
CA GLU A 237 14.18 4.94 14.80
C GLU A 237 15.08 3.72 14.77
N LEU A 238 14.68 2.65 15.45
CA LEU A 238 15.30 1.32 15.31
C LEU A 238 14.35 0.46 14.50
N ILE A 239 14.74 0.12 13.27
CA ILE A 239 13.91 -0.54 12.28
C ILE A 239 14.34 -1.99 12.15
N LEU A 240 13.44 -2.93 12.37
CA LEU A 240 13.63 -4.37 12.23
C LEU A 240 12.71 -4.88 11.11
N PRO A 241 13.27 -5.14 9.92
CA PRO A 241 12.48 -5.75 8.85
C PRO A 241 12.05 -7.17 9.20
N LYS A 242 10.79 -7.51 8.99
CA LYS A 242 10.25 -8.88 9.09
C LYS A 242 9.42 -9.23 7.86
N VAL A 243 9.26 -10.51 7.60
CA VAL A 243 8.37 -10.97 6.52
C VAL A 243 6.92 -10.67 6.91
N THR A 244 6.18 -10.11 5.96
CA THR A 244 4.75 -9.81 6.14
C THR A 244 3.93 -11.09 6.26
N THR A 245 3.02 -11.14 7.21
CA THR A 245 2.04 -12.21 7.32
C THR A 245 0.86 -11.92 6.38
N VAL A 246 0.82 -12.59 5.23
CA VAL A 246 -0.29 -12.50 4.27
C VAL A 246 -1.49 -13.26 4.81
N GLN A 247 -2.64 -12.59 4.94
CA GLN A 247 -3.84 -13.14 5.60
C GLN A 247 -4.73 -13.94 4.63
N SER A 248 -4.26 -15.09 4.19
CA SER A 248 -4.98 -15.97 3.24
C SER A 248 -5.87 -17.01 3.92
N THR A 249 -5.56 -17.36 5.16
CA THR A 249 -6.27 -18.36 5.97
C THR A 249 -6.73 -17.77 7.31
N TYR A 250 -7.61 -18.49 8.00
CA TYR A 250 -7.98 -18.15 9.38
C TYR A 250 -6.78 -18.20 10.35
N GLY A 251 -5.86 -19.13 10.11
CA GLY A 251 -4.61 -19.23 10.88
C GLY A 251 -3.74 -18.00 10.72
N ASP A 252 -3.58 -17.50 9.50
CA ASP A 252 -2.80 -16.27 9.22
C ASP A 252 -3.41 -15.05 9.91
N ARG A 253 -4.76 -14.96 9.91
CA ARG A 253 -5.47 -13.89 10.61
C ARG A 253 -5.27 -13.93 12.11
N LEU A 254 -5.30 -15.13 12.69
CA LEU A 254 -4.99 -15.31 14.11
C LEU A 254 -3.53 -14.96 14.40
N GLN A 255 -2.62 -15.30 13.51
CA GLN A 255 -1.21 -14.93 13.62
C GLN A 255 -1.05 -13.39 13.61
N LYS A 256 -1.71 -12.67 12.68
CA LYS A 256 -1.67 -11.20 12.64
C LYS A 256 -2.27 -10.57 13.90
N ILE A 257 -3.28 -11.21 14.52
CA ILE A 257 -3.80 -10.78 15.83
C ILE A 257 -2.76 -10.97 16.93
N LYS A 258 -2.05 -12.10 16.97
CA LYS A 258 -0.95 -12.32 17.93
C LYS A 258 0.15 -11.27 17.77
N GLU A 259 0.50 -10.91 16.55
CA GLU A 259 1.45 -9.84 16.24
C GLU A 259 0.99 -8.49 16.82
N ARG A 260 -0.26 -8.11 16.57
CA ARG A 260 -0.85 -6.88 17.15
C ARG A 260 -0.94 -6.91 18.67
N LEU A 261 -1.24 -8.06 19.25
CA LEU A 261 -1.22 -8.24 20.71
C LEU A 261 0.17 -8.02 21.28
N LEU A 262 1.21 -8.58 20.63
CA LEU A 262 2.60 -8.39 21.05
C LEU A 262 3.02 -6.91 20.99
N VAL A 263 2.73 -6.22 19.89
CA VAL A 263 2.98 -4.78 19.76
C VAL A 263 2.26 -3.98 20.86
N SER A 264 0.99 -4.30 21.11
CA SER A 264 0.20 -3.65 22.16
C SER A 264 0.76 -3.92 23.55
N ALA A 265 1.25 -5.12 23.80
CA ALA A 265 1.87 -5.51 25.07
C ALA A 265 3.19 -4.77 25.32
N VAL A 266 4.04 -4.69 24.31
CA VAL A 266 5.31 -3.93 24.38
C VAL A 266 5.03 -2.46 24.67
N ASN A 267 4.11 -1.84 23.95
CA ASN A 267 3.72 -0.45 24.16
C ASN A 267 3.09 -0.20 25.53
N ALA A 268 2.30 -1.15 26.03
CA ALA A 268 1.72 -1.05 27.39
C ALA A 268 2.81 -1.02 28.47
N ARG A 269 3.90 -1.77 28.31
CA ARG A 269 5.03 -1.76 29.24
C ARG A 269 5.80 -0.44 29.20
N PHE A 270 6.11 0.07 27.99
CA PHE A 270 6.73 1.39 27.87
C PHE A 270 5.89 2.49 28.51
N LYS A 271 4.58 2.46 28.26
CA LYS A 271 3.65 3.41 28.89
C LYS A 271 3.64 3.30 30.42
N ALA A 272 3.66 2.08 30.96
CA ALA A 272 3.67 1.86 32.42
C ALA A 272 4.97 2.36 33.08
N GLN A 273 6.07 2.41 32.33
CA GLN A 273 7.37 2.97 32.77
C GLN A 273 7.44 4.50 32.59
N GLY A 274 6.38 5.14 32.05
CA GLY A 274 6.39 6.56 31.73
C GLY A 274 7.26 6.92 30.53
N SER A 275 7.61 5.92 29.71
CA SER A 275 8.45 6.09 28.53
C SER A 275 7.72 6.73 27.37
N ARG A 276 8.49 7.47 26.55
CA ARG A 276 8.05 7.99 25.24
C ARG A 276 8.45 7.08 24.07
N VAL A 277 8.96 5.90 24.36
CA VAL A 277 9.24 4.89 23.35
C VAL A 277 7.94 4.28 22.85
N SER A 278 7.83 4.10 21.56
CA SER A 278 6.73 3.35 20.95
C SER A 278 7.24 2.31 19.97
N LEU A 279 6.48 1.23 19.82
CA LEU A 279 6.69 0.20 18.80
C LEU A 279 5.51 0.23 17.82
N SER A 280 5.80 0.28 16.53
CA SER A 280 4.83 0.06 15.46
C SER A 280 5.19 -1.17 14.66
N ASP A 281 4.18 -1.81 14.04
CA ASP A 281 4.31 -2.90 13.07
C ASP A 281 3.46 -2.52 11.87
N ASN A 282 4.12 -2.04 10.82
CA ASN A 282 3.44 -1.57 9.62
C ASN A 282 4.01 -2.29 8.40
N TRP A 283 3.13 -2.65 7.47
CA TRP A 283 3.58 -3.00 6.12
C TRP A 283 4.40 -1.85 5.56
N TYR A 284 5.54 -2.18 5.03
CA TYR A 284 6.43 -1.17 4.47
C TYR A 284 6.50 -1.28 2.95
N LEU A 285 6.98 -2.42 2.47
CA LEU A 285 7.20 -2.58 1.03
C LEU A 285 7.33 -4.07 0.67
N SER A 286 6.67 -4.49 -0.41
CA SER A 286 6.70 -5.86 -0.92
C SER A 286 6.30 -6.89 0.15
N ASP A 287 7.22 -7.78 0.49
CA ASP A 287 7.06 -8.87 1.45
C ASP A 287 7.49 -8.51 2.88
N LYS A 288 7.75 -7.23 3.16
CA LYS A 288 8.25 -6.80 4.48
C LYS A 288 7.32 -5.86 5.20
N ASP A 289 7.10 -6.19 6.48
CA ASP A 289 6.70 -5.23 7.50
C ASP A 289 7.96 -4.66 8.18
N HIS A 290 7.88 -3.44 8.66
CA HIS A 290 8.87 -2.85 9.55
C HIS A 290 8.33 -2.75 10.98
N LEU A 291 9.04 -3.40 11.90
CA LEU A 291 8.90 -3.13 13.33
C LEU A 291 9.78 -1.91 13.63
N VAL A 292 9.16 -0.81 14.01
CA VAL A 292 9.88 0.43 14.27
C VAL A 292 9.73 0.83 15.72
N PHE A 293 10.84 0.87 16.45
CA PHE A 293 10.92 1.56 17.74
C PHE A 293 11.22 3.02 17.49
N SER A 294 10.25 3.89 17.78
CA SER A 294 10.44 5.34 17.75
C SER A 294 10.81 5.82 19.14
N ILE A 295 11.94 6.47 19.25
CA ILE A 295 12.58 6.91 20.49
C ILE A 295 12.80 8.41 20.42
N ASP A 296 12.01 9.19 21.12
CA ASP A 296 12.14 10.65 21.19
C ASP A 296 12.95 11.07 22.44
N GLY A 297 13.82 12.05 22.31
CA GLY A 297 14.58 12.62 23.40
C GLY A 297 14.97 14.07 23.14
N GLU A 298 15.28 14.81 24.21
CA GLU A 298 15.78 16.19 24.10
C GLU A 298 17.27 16.24 23.74
N HIS A 299 18.02 15.19 24.12
CA HIS A 299 19.45 15.09 23.89
C HIS A 299 19.89 13.64 23.64
N GLY A 300 21.01 13.46 22.96
CA GLY A 300 21.57 12.13 22.64
C GLY A 300 21.88 11.24 23.84
N THR A 301 22.12 11.81 25.04
CA THR A 301 22.31 11.04 26.29
C THR A 301 20.98 10.42 26.75
N GLU A 302 19.87 11.11 26.57
CA GLU A 302 18.53 10.59 26.86
C GLU A 302 18.16 9.44 25.93
N ILE A 303 18.45 9.58 24.63
CA ILE A 303 18.29 8.52 23.61
C ILE A 303 19.02 7.25 24.02
N LYS A 304 20.29 7.36 24.44
CA LYS A 304 21.06 6.19 24.93
C LYS A 304 20.40 5.48 26.10
N GLY A 305 19.87 6.24 27.07
CA GLY A 305 19.12 5.69 28.21
C GLY A 305 17.89 4.91 27.75
N LYS A 306 17.16 5.44 26.78
CA LYS A 306 15.95 4.79 26.22
C LYS A 306 16.27 3.54 25.39
N ILE A 307 17.40 3.48 24.69
CA ILE A 307 17.88 2.25 24.04
C ILE A 307 18.04 1.14 25.08
N VAL A 308 18.67 1.44 26.23
CA VAL A 308 18.84 0.48 27.32
C VAL A 308 17.47 0.04 27.87
N GLU A 309 16.52 0.94 27.98
CA GLU A 309 15.14 0.65 28.37
C GLU A 309 14.46 -0.29 27.38
N VAL A 310 14.57 -0.03 26.06
CA VAL A 310 14.05 -0.93 25.02
C VAL A 310 14.64 -2.33 25.19
N VAL A 311 15.97 -2.44 25.23
CA VAL A 311 16.65 -3.74 25.34
C VAL A 311 16.25 -4.48 26.61
N SER A 312 16.15 -3.78 27.76
CA SER A 312 15.77 -4.41 29.04
C SER A 312 14.30 -4.88 29.02
N THR A 313 13.39 -4.09 28.47
CA THR A 313 11.97 -4.44 28.35
C THR A 313 11.79 -5.65 27.44
N LEU A 314 12.45 -5.68 26.28
CA LEU A 314 12.39 -6.82 25.36
C LEU A 314 12.99 -8.08 25.97
N LYS A 315 14.10 -7.95 26.74
CA LYS A 315 14.68 -9.07 27.47
C LYS A 315 13.70 -9.63 28.50
N GLN A 316 13.05 -8.78 29.29
CA GLN A 316 12.04 -9.22 30.25
C GLN A 316 10.88 -9.97 29.57
N ILE A 317 10.37 -9.47 28.44
CA ILE A 317 9.30 -10.12 27.68
C ILE A 317 9.74 -11.52 27.22
N ARG A 318 10.96 -11.63 26.70
CA ARG A 318 11.50 -12.90 26.23
C ARG A 318 11.75 -13.92 27.34
N GLU A 319 12.18 -13.48 28.51
CA GLU A 319 12.52 -14.36 29.64
C GLU A 319 11.31 -14.69 30.53
N GLN A 320 10.42 -13.75 30.75
CA GLN A 320 9.34 -13.87 31.75
C GLN A 320 7.93 -13.94 31.12
N GLY A 321 7.80 -13.57 29.84
CA GLY A 321 6.49 -13.50 29.16
C GLY A 321 5.59 -12.42 29.74
N PHE A 322 4.28 -12.71 29.79
CA PHE A 322 3.21 -11.83 30.23
C PHE A 322 2.45 -12.44 31.39
N CYS A 323 2.15 -11.68 32.44
CA CYS A 323 1.31 -12.16 33.51
C CYS A 323 -0.17 -12.22 33.10
N GLU A 324 -0.95 -13.05 33.79
CA GLU A 324 -2.36 -13.30 33.44
C GLU A 324 -3.22 -12.00 33.39
N PRO A 325 -3.15 -11.06 34.34
CA PRO A 325 -3.92 -9.84 34.26
C PRO A 325 -3.54 -8.93 33.09
N GLU A 326 -2.26 -8.92 32.71
CA GLU A 326 -1.77 -8.17 31.54
C GLU A 326 -2.32 -8.79 30.25
N LEU A 327 -2.22 -10.09 30.10
CA LEU A 327 -2.71 -10.83 28.93
C LEU A 327 -4.23 -10.73 28.80
N ALA A 328 -4.98 -10.87 29.88
CA ALA A 328 -6.45 -10.74 29.88
C ALA A 328 -6.90 -9.38 29.37
N ARG A 329 -6.28 -8.29 29.83
CA ARG A 329 -6.58 -6.93 29.35
C ARG A 329 -6.27 -6.74 27.87
N LEU A 330 -5.17 -7.31 27.37
CA LEU A 330 -4.79 -7.24 25.97
C LEU A 330 -5.80 -7.98 25.09
N LYS A 331 -6.21 -9.17 25.49
CA LYS A 331 -7.23 -9.97 24.80
C LYS A 331 -8.57 -9.24 24.73
N GLU A 332 -9.04 -8.70 25.86
CA GLU A 332 -10.28 -7.94 25.91
C GLU A 332 -10.27 -6.73 24.95
N ASN A 333 -9.17 -5.98 24.91
CA ASN A 333 -9.02 -4.86 23.99
C ASN A 333 -9.03 -5.32 22.53
N ALA A 334 -8.35 -6.43 22.20
CA ALA A 334 -8.34 -6.98 20.85
C ALA A 334 -9.74 -7.41 20.40
N ILE A 335 -10.50 -8.07 21.26
CA ILE A 335 -11.89 -8.48 20.97
C ILE A 335 -12.79 -7.27 20.75
N LYS A 336 -12.65 -6.21 21.56
CA LYS A 336 -13.37 -4.94 21.35
C LYS A 336 -13.05 -4.30 20.01
N GLN A 337 -11.82 -4.42 19.52
CA GLN A 337 -11.43 -3.89 18.21
C GLN A 337 -12.03 -4.71 17.05
N LEU A 338 -12.17 -6.03 17.18
CA LEU A 338 -12.84 -6.85 16.16
C LEU A 338 -14.25 -6.34 15.85
N GLY A 339 -14.99 -5.89 16.85
CA GLY A 339 -16.33 -5.33 16.67
C GLY A 339 -16.37 -4.00 15.90
N LYS A 340 -15.24 -3.28 15.79
CA LYS A 340 -15.15 -2.01 15.07
C LYS A 340 -14.79 -2.15 13.59
N ILE A 341 -14.29 -3.31 13.16
CA ILE A 341 -13.84 -3.55 11.77
C ILE A 341 -15.00 -3.42 10.77
N TYR A 342 -16.24 -3.59 11.23
CA TYR A 342 -17.44 -3.42 10.42
C TYR A 342 -18.12 -2.05 10.62
N ALA A 343 -17.38 -1.03 11.04
CA ALA A 343 -17.88 0.33 10.98
C ALA A 343 -18.35 0.64 9.54
N VAL A 344 -19.40 1.43 9.43
CA VAL A 344 -19.93 1.86 8.13
C VAL A 344 -18.80 2.55 7.36
N LYS A 345 -18.38 1.95 6.25
CA LYS A 345 -17.32 2.46 5.39
C LYS A 345 -17.92 3.18 4.19
N SER A 346 -17.27 4.26 3.75
CA SER A 346 -17.60 4.88 2.47
C SER A 346 -17.24 3.96 1.29
N SER A 347 -17.83 4.23 0.13
CA SER A 347 -17.50 3.50 -1.11
C SER A 347 -16.02 3.63 -1.47
N GLU A 348 -15.42 4.79 -1.22
CA GLU A 348 -13.98 5.04 -1.40
C GLU A 348 -13.13 4.15 -0.48
N GLN A 349 -13.45 4.07 0.82
CA GLN A 349 -12.75 3.22 1.77
C GLN A 349 -12.85 1.73 1.42
N TRP A 350 -14.00 1.29 0.88
CA TRP A 350 -14.12 -0.06 0.36
C TRP A 350 -13.23 -0.31 -0.86
N CYS A 351 -13.12 0.68 -1.75
CA CYS A 351 -12.22 0.58 -2.90
C CYS A 351 -10.76 0.49 -2.49
N GLU A 352 -10.34 1.22 -1.46
CA GLU A 352 -8.98 1.12 -0.88
C GLU A 352 -8.73 -0.28 -0.31
N ASP A 353 -9.63 -0.81 0.52
CA ASP A 353 -9.51 -2.18 1.05
C ASP A 353 -9.39 -3.21 -0.08
N PHE A 354 -10.21 -3.11 -1.13
CA PHE A 354 -10.18 -4.04 -2.25
C PHE A 354 -8.94 -3.87 -3.13
N ALA A 355 -8.40 -2.66 -3.23
CA ALA A 355 -7.14 -2.42 -3.92
C ALA A 355 -5.98 -3.10 -3.17
N ASP A 356 -5.92 -2.95 -1.86
CA ASP A 356 -4.91 -3.61 -1.04
C ASP A 356 -5.01 -5.14 -1.12
N LEU A 357 -6.23 -5.70 -1.10
CA LEU A 357 -6.43 -7.13 -1.27
C LEU A 357 -6.02 -7.63 -2.66
N ALA A 358 -6.28 -6.84 -3.72
CA ALA A 358 -5.88 -7.19 -5.09
C ALA A 358 -4.36 -7.24 -5.25
N ILE A 359 -3.63 -6.44 -4.48
CA ILE A 359 -2.17 -6.38 -4.51
C ILE A 359 -1.54 -7.42 -3.57
N SER A 360 -2.01 -7.51 -2.34
CA SER A 360 -1.45 -8.41 -1.33
C SER A 360 -1.75 -9.89 -1.57
N GLY A 361 -2.77 -10.19 -2.39
CA GLY A 361 -3.29 -11.55 -2.57
C GLY A 361 -4.06 -12.07 -1.35
N GLU A 362 -4.36 -11.23 -0.38
CA GLU A 362 -5.18 -11.56 0.77
C GLU A 362 -6.63 -11.85 0.36
N ARG A 363 -7.33 -12.63 1.17
CA ARG A 363 -8.74 -12.94 0.92
C ARG A 363 -9.65 -12.07 1.77
N TYR A 364 -10.62 -11.44 1.12
CA TYR A 364 -11.68 -10.73 1.83
C TYR A 364 -12.64 -11.72 2.52
N VAL A 365 -12.94 -11.46 3.79
CA VAL A 365 -13.90 -12.24 4.58
C VAL A 365 -14.94 -11.31 5.17
N THR A 366 -16.20 -11.52 4.81
CA THR A 366 -17.35 -10.69 5.24
C THR A 366 -18.09 -11.24 6.45
N ASP A 367 -17.72 -12.42 6.95
CA ASP A 367 -18.56 -13.19 7.83
C ASP A 367 -18.48 -12.72 9.29
N THR A 368 -19.64 -12.40 9.87
CA THR A 368 -19.77 -12.16 11.32
C THR A 368 -19.42 -13.38 12.16
N LEU A 369 -19.61 -14.60 11.63
CA LEU A 369 -19.18 -15.84 12.26
C LEU A 369 -17.65 -15.90 12.39
N HIS A 370 -16.94 -15.30 11.44
CA HIS A 370 -15.48 -15.17 11.51
C HIS A 370 -15.02 -14.41 12.74
N ASN A 371 -15.67 -13.29 13.06
CA ASN A 371 -15.32 -12.51 14.25
C ASN A 371 -15.61 -13.26 15.55
N SER A 372 -16.71 -14.01 15.60
CA SER A 372 -17.01 -14.83 16.77
C SER A 372 -15.98 -15.94 16.94
N TRP A 373 -15.53 -16.54 15.84
CA TRP A 373 -14.46 -17.53 15.87
C TRP A 373 -13.14 -16.89 16.31
N LEU A 374 -12.74 -15.75 15.72
CA LEU A 374 -11.53 -15.03 16.13
C LEU A 374 -11.57 -14.65 17.60
N ALA A 375 -12.71 -14.15 18.10
CA ALA A 375 -12.86 -13.80 19.49
C ALA A 375 -12.64 -15.01 20.40
N SER A 376 -13.20 -16.19 20.04
CA SER A 376 -12.95 -17.44 20.79
C SER A 376 -11.47 -17.83 20.77
N GLN A 377 -10.80 -17.73 19.62
CA GLN A 377 -9.37 -18.04 19.51
C GLN A 377 -8.48 -17.08 20.29
N ILE A 378 -8.84 -15.79 20.35
CA ILE A 378 -8.11 -14.81 21.16
C ILE A 378 -8.14 -15.19 22.65
N HIS A 379 -9.26 -15.69 23.15
CA HIS A 379 -9.35 -16.15 24.53
C HIS A 379 -8.36 -17.29 24.83
N GLU A 380 -8.07 -18.16 23.86
CA GLU A 380 -7.18 -19.31 24.02
C GLU A 380 -5.68 -18.96 23.89
N ILE A 381 -5.32 -17.75 23.41
CA ILE A 381 -3.91 -17.36 23.26
C ILE A 381 -3.21 -17.39 24.62
N GLU A 382 -2.10 -18.10 24.71
CA GLU A 382 -1.30 -18.22 25.93
C GLU A 382 -0.08 -17.27 25.91
N SER A 383 0.38 -16.88 27.11
CA SER A 383 1.58 -16.03 27.27
C SER A 383 2.82 -16.61 26.55
N LYS A 384 2.97 -17.94 26.55
CA LYS A 384 4.10 -18.60 25.89
C LYS A 384 4.12 -18.40 24.39
N GLU A 385 2.96 -18.23 23.73
CA GLU A 385 2.89 -17.99 22.28
C GLU A 385 3.39 -16.59 21.93
N LEU A 386 2.97 -15.56 22.69
CA LEU A 386 3.49 -14.20 22.53
C LEU A 386 4.97 -14.09 22.92
N GLN A 387 5.41 -14.87 23.90
CA GLN A 387 6.83 -14.94 24.29
C GLN A 387 7.70 -15.58 23.20
N ALA A 388 7.19 -16.64 22.54
CA ALA A 388 7.85 -17.26 21.40
C ALA A 388 7.97 -16.27 20.24
N LEU A 389 6.89 -15.57 19.91
CA LEU A 389 6.87 -14.53 18.87
C LEU A 389 7.84 -13.38 19.20
N ALA A 390 7.88 -12.93 20.45
CA ALA A 390 8.85 -11.92 20.89
C ALA A 390 10.29 -12.40 20.77
N SER A 391 10.53 -13.69 21.02
CA SER A 391 11.85 -14.30 20.87
C SER A 391 12.28 -14.39 19.42
N GLU A 392 11.36 -14.69 18.52
CA GLU A 392 11.59 -14.68 17.09
C GLU A 392 11.91 -13.26 16.57
N TRP A 393 11.06 -12.29 16.89
CA TRP A 393 11.20 -10.92 16.37
C TRP A 393 12.43 -10.22 16.95
N PHE A 394 12.59 -10.25 18.27
CA PHE A 394 13.62 -9.49 18.97
C PHE A 394 14.92 -10.28 19.19
N GLY A 395 14.95 -11.55 18.86
CA GLY A 395 16.18 -12.35 18.80
C GLY A 395 17.13 -11.92 17.67
N ARG A 396 16.59 -11.20 16.66
CA ARG A 396 17.32 -10.74 15.48
C ARG A 396 17.74 -9.27 15.53
N LEU A 397 17.99 -8.70 16.71
CA LEU A 397 18.49 -7.34 16.86
C LEU A 397 19.82 -7.06 16.13
N SER A 398 20.51 -8.09 15.63
CA SER A 398 21.67 -7.98 14.77
C SER A 398 21.37 -7.52 13.32
N HIS A 399 20.10 -7.34 12.96
CA HIS A 399 19.64 -6.90 11.64
C HIS A 399 18.92 -5.54 11.73
N VAL A 400 19.38 -4.70 12.63
CA VAL A 400 18.77 -3.39 12.89
C VAL A 400 19.23 -2.37 11.85
N ARG A 401 18.28 -1.61 11.33
CA ARG A 401 18.55 -0.38 10.59
C ARG A 401 18.22 0.80 11.51
N ALA A 402 19.12 1.73 11.66
CA ALA A 402 18.95 2.83 12.60
C ALA A 402 18.99 4.18 11.88
N ALA A 403 18.03 5.02 12.18
CA ALA A 403 17.88 6.36 11.65
C ALA A 403 17.82 7.35 12.80
N TYR A 404 18.73 8.32 12.82
CA TYR A 404 18.84 9.34 13.87
C TYR A 404 18.75 10.75 13.30
N HIS A 405 17.98 11.62 13.93
CA HIS A 405 17.91 13.05 13.64
C HIS A 405 17.79 13.92 14.90
#